data_e4cdc4ce38a5889fa9445fa00a6b4bc5
#
_entry.id   e4cdc4ce38a5889fa9445fa00a6b4bc5
#
_cell.length_a   1.000
_cell.length_b   1.000
_cell.length_c   1.000
_cell.angle_alpha   90.00
_cell.angle_beta   90.00
_cell.angle_gamma   90.00
#
_symmetry.space_group_name_H-M   'P 1'
#
loop_
_entity.id
_entity.type
_entity.pdbx_description
1 polymer ?
#
loop_
_entity_poly.entity_id
_entity_poly.type
_entity_poly.pdbx_seq_one_letter_code
_entity_poly.pdbx_strand_id
1 'polypeptide(L)'
;MTLPDYLMTDEFGAIRLTGTRIGLSQLLWYYLEGQSVESLQQQFPTLGFALIHKVLAFYWENKAEVDEYLQQAEASMAKNALQGAAVDMESLRLKLQRRKVG
;
A
#
# COMPACT_ATOMS: atom_id res chain seq x y z
N MET A 1 -8.47 13.87 -5.50
CA MET A 1 -7.15 13.88 -4.79
C MET A 1 -6.06 14.20 -5.80
N THR A 2 -5.32 15.24 -5.56
CA THR A 2 -4.22 15.65 -6.46
C THR A 2 -2.92 15.03 -5.96
N LEU A 3 -2.22 14.31 -6.86
CA LEU A 3 -0.98 13.66 -6.48
C LEU A 3 0.21 14.61 -6.58
N PRO A 4 1.09 14.64 -5.58
CA PRO A 4 2.34 15.40 -5.65
C PRO A 4 3.34 14.71 -6.60
N ASP A 5 4.47 15.38 -6.85
CA ASP A 5 5.48 14.91 -7.79
C ASP A 5 6.06 13.54 -7.44
N TYR A 6 6.08 13.21 -6.16
CA TYR A 6 6.66 11.94 -5.69
C TYR A 6 5.66 10.78 -5.71
N LEU A 7 4.43 10.99 -6.18
CA LEU A 7 3.43 9.93 -6.38
C LEU A 7 2.92 9.99 -7.80
N MET A 8 2.65 8.81 -8.37
CA MET A 8 2.13 8.70 -9.73
C MET A 8 1.12 7.57 -9.82
N THR A 9 0.19 7.68 -10.77
CA THR A 9 -0.74 6.60 -11.08
C THR A 9 -0.20 5.83 -12.28
N ASP A 10 -0.14 4.50 -12.16
CA ASP A 10 0.29 3.66 -13.27
C ASP A 10 -0.88 3.38 -14.23
N GLU A 11 -0.61 2.60 -15.27
CA GLU A 11 -1.60 2.27 -16.30
C GLU A 11 -2.79 1.47 -15.78
N PHE A 12 -2.66 0.85 -14.60
CA PHE A 12 -3.72 0.07 -13.98
C PHE A 12 -4.48 0.86 -12.89
N GLY A 13 -4.17 2.13 -12.73
CA GLY A 13 -4.80 2.98 -11.73
C GLY A 13 -4.20 2.88 -10.34
N ALA A 14 -3.12 2.11 -10.17
CA ALA A 14 -2.45 2.00 -8.88
C ALA A 14 -1.51 3.18 -8.65
N ILE A 15 -1.50 3.68 -7.43
CA ILE A 15 -0.62 4.79 -7.05
C ILE A 15 0.71 4.21 -6.58
N ARG A 16 1.80 4.71 -7.16
CA ARG A 16 3.17 4.31 -6.83
C ARG A 16 4.00 5.52 -6.46
N LEU A 17 5.09 5.27 -5.73
CA LEU A 17 6.11 6.28 -5.54
C LEU A 17 6.87 6.45 -6.84
N THR A 18 6.94 7.69 -7.34
CA THR A 18 7.51 8.02 -8.64
C THR A 18 8.94 7.47 -8.78
N GLY A 19 9.19 6.80 -9.88
CA GLY A 19 10.51 6.22 -10.15
C GLY A 19 10.79 4.90 -9.46
N THR A 20 9.80 4.34 -8.78
CA THR A 20 9.94 3.05 -8.08
C THR A 20 8.83 2.11 -8.45
N ARG A 21 8.97 0.84 -8.06
CA ARG A 21 7.90 -0.15 -8.16
C ARG A 21 7.10 -0.27 -6.86
N ILE A 22 7.39 0.58 -5.89
CA ILE A 22 6.77 0.51 -4.58
C ILE A 22 5.42 1.21 -4.65
N GLY A 23 4.36 0.47 -4.33
CA GLY A 23 3.02 1.02 -4.29
C GLY A 23 2.76 1.82 -3.02
N LEU A 24 1.95 2.86 -3.13
CA LEU A 24 1.51 3.64 -1.96
C LEU A 24 0.84 2.73 -0.93
N SER A 25 -0.03 1.83 -1.38
CA SER A 25 -0.71 0.89 -0.50
C SER A 25 0.27 -0.01 0.25
N GLN A 26 1.31 -0.48 -0.44
CA GLN A 26 2.32 -1.36 0.15
C GLN A 26 3.03 -0.67 1.33
N LEU A 27 3.47 0.56 1.14
CA LEU A 27 4.15 1.33 2.17
C LEU A 27 3.20 1.63 3.34
N LEU A 28 1.98 2.08 3.04
CA LEU A 28 1.02 2.48 4.07
C LEU A 28 0.49 1.30 4.87
N TRP A 29 0.34 0.12 4.27
CA TRP A 29 -0.08 -1.05 5.03
C TRP A 29 0.91 -1.39 6.13
N TYR A 30 2.21 -1.33 5.87
CA TYR A 30 3.22 -1.54 6.90
C TYR A 30 3.16 -0.45 7.97
N TYR A 31 3.00 0.79 7.57
CA TYR A 31 2.88 1.90 8.50
C TYR A 31 1.66 1.74 9.42
N LEU A 32 0.52 1.37 8.85
CA LEU A 32 -0.72 1.21 9.62
C LEU A 32 -0.69 -0.03 10.52
N GLU A 33 0.18 -0.98 10.25
CA GLU A 33 0.45 -2.10 11.14
C GLU A 33 1.27 -1.69 12.36
N GLY A 34 1.76 -0.48 12.40
CA GLY A 34 2.53 0.05 13.52
C GLY A 34 4.03 0.13 13.31
N GLN A 35 4.51 -0.07 12.09
CA GLN A 35 5.95 0.01 11.83
C GLN A 35 6.42 1.47 11.87
N SER A 36 7.60 1.68 12.44
CA SER A 36 8.23 3.00 12.50
C SER A 36 8.80 3.40 11.14
N VAL A 37 9.13 4.70 11.01
CA VAL A 37 9.79 5.20 9.80
C VAL A 37 11.11 4.50 9.57
N GLU A 38 11.86 4.23 10.62
CA GLU A 38 13.13 3.50 10.53
C GLU A 38 12.91 2.08 10.01
N SER A 39 11.87 1.41 10.47
CA SER A 39 11.53 0.07 10.00
C SER A 39 11.10 0.08 8.54
N LEU A 40 10.33 1.09 8.14
CA LEU A 40 9.92 1.25 6.74
C LEU A 40 11.14 1.46 5.84
N GLN A 41 12.10 2.27 6.27
CA GLN A 41 13.32 2.52 5.50
C GLN A 41 14.15 1.24 5.36
N GLN A 42 14.17 0.39 6.37
CA GLN A 42 14.86 -0.90 6.30
C GLN A 42 14.17 -1.85 5.31
N GLN A 43 12.85 -1.83 5.23
CA GLN A 43 12.10 -2.64 4.28
C GLN A 43 12.22 -2.13 2.85
N PHE A 44 12.32 -0.82 2.69
CA PHE A 44 12.42 -0.17 1.39
C PHE A 44 13.68 0.68 1.34
N PRO A 45 14.87 0.04 1.29
CA PRO A 45 16.14 0.78 1.43
C PRO A 45 16.43 1.76 0.31
N THR A 46 15.72 1.67 -0.80
CA THR A 46 15.85 2.65 -1.89
C THR A 46 15.11 3.95 -1.58
N LEU A 47 14.26 3.97 -0.57
CA LEU A 47 13.54 5.17 -0.17
C LEU A 47 14.31 5.89 0.93
N GLY A 48 14.55 7.18 0.73
CA GLY A 48 15.15 8.01 1.78
C GLY A 48 14.11 8.36 2.84
N PHE A 49 14.58 8.71 4.04
CA PHE A 49 13.70 9.14 5.12
C PHE A 49 12.83 10.32 4.73
N ALA A 50 13.38 11.29 4.01
CA ALA A 50 12.62 12.46 3.57
C ALA A 50 11.40 12.06 2.73
N LEU A 51 11.60 11.13 1.80
CA LEU A 51 10.50 10.68 0.94
C LEU A 51 9.44 9.93 1.75
N ILE A 52 9.85 9.07 2.67
CA ILE A 52 8.92 8.34 3.53
C ILE A 52 8.08 9.33 4.34
N HIS A 53 8.71 10.32 4.95
CA HIS A 53 8.00 11.35 5.71
C HIS A 53 7.01 12.13 4.84
N LYS A 54 7.40 12.47 3.61
CA LYS A 54 6.51 13.15 2.66
C LYS A 54 5.27 12.32 2.35
N VAL A 55 5.45 11.02 2.11
CA VAL A 55 4.34 10.12 1.82
C VAL A 55 3.41 10.00 3.02
N LEU A 56 3.95 9.88 4.23
CA LEU A 56 3.13 9.81 5.44
C LEU A 56 2.38 11.12 5.67
N ALA A 57 3.01 12.27 5.42
CA ALA A 57 2.35 13.57 5.50
C ALA A 57 1.20 13.65 4.51
N PHE A 58 1.44 13.20 3.28
CA PHE A 58 0.39 13.15 2.27
C PHE A 58 -0.79 12.29 2.72
N TYR A 59 -0.52 11.14 3.31
CA TYR A 59 -1.56 10.27 3.85
C TYR A 59 -2.42 11.01 4.87
N TRP A 60 -1.79 11.65 5.85
CA TRP A 60 -2.53 12.36 6.90
C TRP A 60 -3.31 13.56 6.39
N GLU A 61 -2.80 14.25 5.37
CA GLU A 61 -3.48 15.37 4.74
C GLU A 61 -4.69 14.94 3.90
N ASN A 62 -4.68 13.70 3.40
CA ASN A 62 -5.72 13.17 2.52
C ASN A 62 -6.29 11.86 3.07
N LYS A 63 -6.37 11.74 4.37
CA LYS A 63 -6.63 10.47 5.05
C LYS A 63 -7.88 9.76 4.53
N ALA A 64 -9.01 10.46 4.44
CA ALA A 64 -10.27 9.85 4.02
C ALA A 64 -10.19 9.26 2.61
N GLU A 65 -9.62 10.00 1.68
CA GLU A 65 -9.47 9.57 0.29
C GLU A 65 -8.45 8.44 0.15
N VAL A 66 -7.36 8.53 0.89
CA VAL A 66 -6.33 7.48 0.87
C VAL A 66 -6.84 6.20 1.53
N ASP A 67 -7.56 6.31 2.64
CA ASP A 67 -8.17 5.14 3.28
C ASP A 67 -9.14 4.42 2.34
N GLU A 68 -9.93 5.17 1.59
CA GLU A 68 -10.82 4.59 0.59
C GLU A 68 -10.02 3.89 -0.51
N TYR A 69 -8.96 4.53 -0.99
CA TYR A 69 -8.07 3.91 -1.97
C TYR A 69 -7.47 2.60 -1.44
N LEU A 70 -7.03 2.59 -0.18
CA LEU A 70 -6.45 1.39 0.42
C LEU A 70 -7.48 0.26 0.51
N GLN A 71 -8.72 0.57 0.85
CA GLN A 71 -9.79 -0.41 0.90
C GLN A 71 -10.07 -0.99 -0.48
N GLN A 72 -10.11 -0.17 -1.51
CA GLN A 72 -10.31 -0.61 -2.88
C GLN A 72 -9.14 -1.44 -3.38
N ALA A 73 -7.92 -1.06 -3.05
CA ALA A 73 -6.73 -1.80 -3.43
C ALA A 73 -6.72 -3.20 -2.79
N GLU A 74 -7.11 -3.29 -1.53
CA GLU A 74 -7.21 -4.57 -0.84
C GLU A 74 -8.29 -5.46 -1.45
N ALA A 75 -9.45 -4.89 -1.75
CA ALA A 75 -10.55 -5.62 -2.38
C ALA A 75 -10.17 -6.11 -3.78
N SER A 76 -9.47 -5.28 -4.56
CA SER A 76 -8.96 -5.64 -5.88
C SER A 76 -7.96 -6.79 -5.80
N MET A 77 -7.05 -6.75 -4.85
CA MET A 77 -6.08 -7.84 -4.64
C MET A 77 -6.78 -9.15 -4.31
N ALA A 78 -7.75 -9.11 -3.41
CA ALA A 78 -8.51 -10.29 -3.03
C ALA A 78 -9.27 -10.85 -4.23
N LYS A 79 -9.92 -9.98 -5.01
CA LYS A 79 -10.67 -10.36 -6.19
C LYS A 79 -9.76 -10.97 -7.27
N ASN A 80 -8.63 -10.32 -7.55
CA ASN A 80 -7.68 -10.81 -8.54
C ASN A 80 -7.07 -12.15 -8.13
N ALA A 81 -6.76 -12.31 -6.86
CA ALA A 81 -6.27 -13.58 -6.34
C ALA A 81 -7.30 -14.68 -6.49
N LEU A 82 -8.58 -14.39 -6.26
CA LEU A 82 -9.67 -15.36 -6.43
C LEU A 82 -9.90 -15.71 -7.89
N GLN A 83 -9.75 -14.76 -8.80
CA GLN A 83 -9.96 -14.98 -10.23
C GLN A 83 -8.76 -15.60 -10.93
N GLY A 84 -7.55 -15.26 -10.47
CA GLY A 84 -6.31 -15.61 -11.13
C GLY A 84 -5.84 -17.02 -10.91
N ALA A 85 -6.52 -17.78 -10.09
CA ALA A 85 -5.89 -19.00 -9.73
C ALA A 85 -6.83 -20.14 -9.47
N ALA A 86 -6.46 -21.25 -9.99
CA ALA A 86 -6.71 -22.52 -9.35
C ALA A 86 -6.13 -22.44 -7.94
N VAL A 87 -6.55 -21.52 -7.15
CA VAL A 87 -5.91 -21.20 -5.92
C VAL A 87 -6.55 -21.94 -4.81
N ASP A 88 -5.70 -22.37 -3.99
CA ASP A 88 -5.94 -22.73 -2.63
C ASP A 88 -6.68 -21.59 -1.92
N MET A 89 -7.99 -21.67 -1.95
CA MET A 89 -8.90 -20.74 -1.31
C MET A 89 -8.64 -20.64 0.19
N GLU A 90 -8.18 -21.72 0.80
CA GLU A 90 -7.87 -21.74 2.21
C GLU A 90 -6.65 -20.90 2.54
N SER A 91 -5.59 -21.01 1.75
CA SER A 91 -4.41 -20.16 1.92
C SER A 91 -4.76 -18.69 1.82
N LEU A 92 -5.61 -18.34 0.88
CA LEU A 92 -6.03 -16.95 0.70
C LEU A 92 -6.85 -16.48 1.91
N ARG A 93 -7.77 -17.31 2.41
CA ARG A 93 -8.54 -16.98 3.60
C ARG A 93 -7.66 -16.75 4.81
N LEU A 94 -6.65 -17.60 5.01
CA LEU A 94 -5.73 -17.45 6.10
C LEU A 94 -4.94 -16.15 6.02
N LYS A 95 -4.51 -15.79 4.83
CA LYS A 95 -3.81 -14.52 4.61
C LYS A 95 -4.70 -13.32 4.92
N LEU A 96 -5.95 -13.35 4.49
CA LEU A 96 -6.89 -12.28 4.74
C LEU A 96 -7.26 -12.17 6.23
N GLN A 97 -7.40 -13.31 6.90
CA GLN A 97 -7.67 -13.34 8.33
C GLN A 97 -6.51 -12.77 9.13
N ARG A 98 -5.26 -13.10 8.76
CA ARG A 98 -4.08 -12.55 9.41
C ARG A 98 -4.03 -11.02 9.31
N ARG A 99 -4.43 -10.48 8.18
CA ARG A 99 -4.51 -9.02 8.00
C ARG A 99 -5.54 -8.39 8.91
N LYS A 100 -6.68 -9.04 9.10
CA LYS A 100 -7.75 -8.52 9.95
C LYS A 100 -7.41 -8.57 11.42
N VAL A 101 -6.61 -9.54 11.82
CA VAL A 101 -6.24 -9.77 13.22
C VAL A 101 -4.98 -9.00 13.62
N GLY A 102 -4.13 -8.73 12.67
CA GLY A 102 -2.88 -7.99 12.90
C GLY A 102 -3.05 -6.47 12.81
#